data_9de0db60321af2de0e61202a54ece0a0
#
_entry.id   9de0db60321af2de0e61202a54ece0a0
#
_cell.length_a   1.000
_cell.length_b   1.000
_cell.length_c   1.000
_cell.angle_alpha   90.00
_cell.angle_beta   90.00
_cell.angle_gamma   90.00
#
_symmetry.space_group_name_H-M   'P 1'
#
loop_
_entity.id
_entity.type
_entity.pdbx_description
1 polymer ?
#
loop_
_entity_poly.entity_id
_entity_poly.type
_entity_poly.pdbx_seq_one_letter_code
_entity_poly.pdbx_strand_id
1 'polypeptide(L)'
;MNELTLIIPAKNEAESLPIVLNELKKYNYKINIVLHITDIDTIQVIKKYDVNIIYQKNLGYGDALIYGIEQCKTKYFCIFNADGSFNPSEINQMLKTL
;
A
#
# COMPACT_ATOMS: atom_id res chain seq x y z
N MET A 1 -5.95 14.85 -4.61
CA MET A 1 -6.22 14.58 -3.20
C MET A 1 -5.00 14.09 -2.48
N ASN A 2 -4.38 15.00 -1.76
CA ASN A 2 -3.10 14.71 -1.12
C ASN A 2 -3.22 14.41 0.37
N GLU A 3 -4.46 14.25 0.86
CA GLU A 3 -4.68 14.01 2.28
C GLU A 3 -4.86 12.55 2.65
N LEU A 4 -4.83 11.66 1.68
CA LEU A 4 -4.99 10.23 1.90
C LEU A 4 -3.73 9.46 1.51
N THR A 5 -3.28 8.59 2.39
CA THR A 5 -2.23 7.63 2.10
C THR A 5 -2.79 6.23 2.15
N LEU A 6 -2.55 5.44 1.13
CA LEU A 6 -2.89 4.02 1.13
C LEU A 6 -1.73 3.24 1.75
N ILE A 7 -2.03 2.44 2.76
CA ILE A 7 -1.04 1.60 3.41
C ILE A 7 -1.28 0.16 2.95
N ILE A 8 -0.31 -0.39 2.24
CA ILE A 8 -0.43 -1.72 1.65
C ILE A 8 0.59 -2.64 2.31
N PRO A 9 0.16 -3.45 3.29
CA PRO A 9 1.03 -4.49 3.81
C PRO A 9 1.14 -5.60 2.77
N ALA A 10 2.36 -6.00 2.43
CA ALA A 10 2.61 -6.98 1.39
C ALA A 10 3.51 -8.10 1.88
N LYS A 11 3.19 -9.32 1.48
CA LYS A 11 4.01 -10.49 1.75
C LYS A 11 3.84 -11.48 0.61
N ASN A 12 4.91 -11.68 -0.18
CA ASN A 12 4.89 -12.58 -1.33
C ASN A 12 3.80 -12.21 -2.34
N GLU A 13 3.68 -10.91 -2.62
CA GLU A 13 2.64 -10.37 -3.51
C GLU A 13 3.18 -9.92 -4.86
N ALA A 14 4.26 -10.57 -5.34
CA ALA A 14 4.90 -10.17 -6.59
C ALA A 14 3.97 -10.29 -7.79
N GLU A 15 3.00 -11.19 -7.76
CA GLU A 15 2.07 -11.37 -8.86
C GLU A 15 0.88 -10.40 -8.80
N SER A 16 0.32 -10.19 -7.62
CA SER A 16 -0.90 -9.38 -7.49
C SER A 16 -0.63 -7.90 -7.33
N LEU A 17 0.48 -7.53 -6.70
CA LEU A 17 0.75 -6.13 -6.39
C LEU A 17 0.88 -5.24 -7.63
N PRO A 18 1.56 -5.65 -8.72
CA PRO A 18 1.59 -4.83 -9.91
C PRO A 18 0.22 -4.56 -10.51
N ILE A 19 -0.69 -5.53 -10.45
CA ILE A 19 -2.05 -5.37 -10.94
C ILE A 19 -2.78 -4.29 -10.13
N VAL A 20 -2.66 -4.37 -8.81
CA VAL A 20 -3.26 -3.40 -7.89
C VAL A 20 -2.68 -2.01 -8.13
N LEU A 21 -1.37 -1.89 -8.28
CA LEU A 21 -0.72 -0.60 -8.47
C LEU A 21 -1.09 0.03 -9.81
N ASN A 22 -1.26 -0.77 -10.87
CA ASN A 22 -1.71 -0.26 -12.15
C ASN A 22 -3.12 0.32 -12.06
N GLU A 23 -4.00 -0.32 -11.30
CA GLU A 23 -5.34 0.22 -11.06
C GLU A 23 -5.28 1.51 -10.24
N LEU A 24 -4.42 1.56 -9.23
CA LEU A 24 -4.33 2.72 -8.35
C LEU A 24 -3.73 3.95 -9.01
N LYS A 25 -2.98 3.79 -10.10
CA LYS A 25 -2.42 4.92 -10.85
C LYS A 25 -3.48 5.94 -11.27
N LYS A 26 -4.69 5.47 -11.52
CA LYS A 26 -5.79 6.33 -11.98
C LYS A 26 -6.22 7.35 -10.94
N TYR A 27 -5.92 7.10 -9.67
CA TYR A 27 -6.46 7.88 -8.56
C TYR A 27 -5.44 8.83 -7.93
N ASN A 28 -4.18 8.70 -8.27
CA ASN A 28 -3.12 9.61 -7.81
C ASN A 28 -3.00 9.69 -6.28
N TYR A 29 -3.17 8.57 -5.59
CA TYR A 29 -3.00 8.50 -4.14
C TYR A 29 -1.52 8.38 -3.77
N LYS A 30 -1.17 8.82 -2.56
CA LYS A 30 0.10 8.46 -1.95
C LYS A 30 0.02 7.01 -1.48
N ILE A 31 1.04 6.24 -1.75
CA ILE A 31 1.04 4.80 -1.46
C ILE A 31 2.28 4.44 -0.66
N ASN A 32 2.07 3.84 0.51
CA ASN A 32 3.12 3.27 1.34
C ASN A 32 2.98 1.75 1.32
N ILE A 33 3.97 1.07 0.75
CA ILE A 33 3.99 -0.39 0.73
C ILE A 33 4.94 -0.86 1.82
N VAL A 34 4.43 -1.66 2.74
CA VAL A 34 5.20 -2.14 3.88
C VAL A 34 5.47 -3.63 3.73
N LEU A 35 6.73 -4.01 3.74
CA LEU A 35 7.12 -5.40 3.55
C LEU A 35 8.47 -5.66 4.21
N HIS A 36 8.80 -6.94 4.36
CA HIS A 36 10.08 -7.33 4.92
C HIS A 36 11.15 -7.27 3.83
N ILE A 37 12.37 -6.89 4.20
CA ILE A 37 13.46 -6.74 3.23
C ILE A 37 13.81 -8.05 2.52
N THR A 38 13.48 -9.18 3.12
CA THR A 38 13.73 -10.49 2.51
C THR A 38 12.77 -10.84 1.40
N ASP A 39 11.70 -10.06 1.21
CA ASP A 39 10.72 -10.28 0.15
C ASP A 39 11.20 -9.66 -1.15
N ILE A 40 12.31 -10.20 -1.66
CA ILE A 40 13.05 -9.61 -2.79
C ILE A 40 12.21 -9.58 -4.07
N ASP A 41 11.44 -10.63 -4.33
CA ASP A 41 10.63 -10.70 -5.55
C ASP A 41 9.59 -9.59 -5.59
N THR A 42 8.90 -9.35 -4.49
CA THR A 42 7.93 -8.27 -4.41
C THR A 42 8.61 -6.91 -4.55
N ILE A 43 9.74 -6.71 -3.87
CA ILE A 43 10.48 -5.46 -3.95
C ILE A 43 10.86 -5.14 -5.40
N GLN A 44 11.36 -6.13 -6.13
CA GLN A 44 11.83 -5.91 -7.51
C GLN A 44 10.70 -5.50 -8.45
N VAL A 45 9.52 -6.08 -8.31
CA VAL A 45 8.41 -5.75 -9.22
C VAL A 45 7.78 -4.40 -8.93
N ILE A 46 7.93 -3.87 -7.70
CA ILE A 46 7.32 -2.59 -7.35
C ILE A 46 8.26 -1.40 -7.49
N LYS A 47 9.55 -1.61 -7.70
CA LYS A 47 10.53 -0.52 -7.80
C LYS A 47 10.23 0.49 -8.89
N LYS A 48 9.60 0.07 -9.98
CA LYS A 48 9.28 0.94 -11.11
C LYS A 48 8.05 1.82 -10.87
N TYR A 49 7.33 1.59 -9.78
CA TYR A 49 6.14 2.37 -9.46
C TYR A 49 6.50 3.53 -8.54
N ASP A 50 5.72 4.60 -8.63
CA ASP A 50 5.91 5.78 -7.77
C ASP A 50 5.24 5.54 -6.42
N VAL A 51 5.90 4.77 -5.57
CA VAL A 51 5.39 4.38 -4.25
C VAL A 51 6.52 4.48 -3.24
N ASN A 52 6.15 4.67 -1.97
CA ASN A 52 7.10 4.58 -0.87
C ASN A 52 7.20 3.14 -0.40
N ILE A 53 8.41 2.62 -0.35
CA ILE A 53 8.65 1.28 0.16
C ILE A 53 9.18 1.39 1.57
N ILE A 54 8.48 0.78 2.52
CA ILE A 54 8.82 0.81 3.93
C ILE A 54 9.19 -0.60 4.36
N TYR A 55 10.40 -0.77 4.88
CA TYR A 55 10.87 -2.08 5.31
C TYR A 55 10.55 -2.30 6.78
N GLN A 56 9.76 -3.35 7.07
CA GLN A 56 9.44 -3.70 8.44
C GLN A 56 10.58 -4.53 9.05
N LYS A 57 10.79 -4.36 10.35
CA LYS A 57 11.86 -5.08 11.06
C LYS A 57 11.44 -6.49 11.44
N ASN A 58 10.20 -6.64 11.86
CA ASN A 58 9.67 -7.92 12.31
C ASN A 58 8.68 -8.44 11.30
N LEU A 59 8.48 -9.75 11.29
CA LEU A 59 7.45 -10.35 10.45
C LEU A 59 6.09 -10.18 11.12
N GLY A 60 5.05 -10.10 10.30
CA GLY A 60 3.70 -10.06 10.80
C GLY A 60 2.89 -8.90 10.26
N TYR A 61 1.60 -9.14 10.15
CA TYR A 61 0.67 -8.17 9.58
C TYR A 61 0.51 -6.94 10.47
N GLY A 62 0.38 -7.16 11.79
CA GLY A 62 0.23 -6.05 12.72
C GLY A 62 1.44 -5.14 12.74
N ASP A 63 2.63 -5.70 12.66
CA ASP A 63 3.87 -4.93 12.60
C ASP A 63 3.91 -4.08 11.33
N ALA A 64 3.50 -4.64 10.19
CA ALA A 64 3.46 -3.90 8.94
C ALA A 64 2.50 -2.71 9.03
N LEU A 65 1.33 -2.89 9.65
CA LEU A 65 0.37 -1.81 9.81
C LEU A 65 0.92 -0.69 10.68
N ILE A 66 1.59 -1.03 11.77
CA ILE A 66 2.16 -0.04 12.67
C ILE A 66 3.20 0.80 11.94
N TYR A 67 4.11 0.17 11.22
CA TYR A 67 5.12 0.89 10.46
C TYR A 67 4.51 1.77 9.37
N GLY A 68 3.50 1.25 8.67
CA GLY A 68 2.82 2.02 7.63
C GLY A 68 2.15 3.27 8.19
N ILE A 69 1.50 3.15 9.34
CA ILE A 69 0.83 4.27 9.99
C ILE A 69 1.84 5.30 10.49
N GLU A 70 2.94 4.83 11.09
CA GLU A 70 3.98 5.74 11.61
C GLU A 70 4.62 6.58 10.50
N GLN A 71 4.72 6.06 9.30
CA GLN A 71 5.30 6.78 8.16
C GLN A 71 4.28 7.61 7.40
N CYS A 72 3.03 7.58 7.81
CA CYS A 72 1.97 8.33 7.16
C CYS A 72 2.08 9.81 7.51
N LYS A 73 2.16 10.66 6.50
CA LYS A 73 2.27 12.12 6.68
C LYS A 73 1.02 12.87 6.25
N THR A 74 0.01 12.14 5.84
CA THR A 74 -1.25 12.75 5.42
C THR A 74 -2.27 12.70 6.53
N LYS A 75 -3.34 13.48 6.39
CA LYS A 75 -4.38 13.58 7.40
C LYS A 75 -5.15 12.27 7.59
N TYR A 76 -5.32 11.52 6.51
CA TYR A 76 -6.08 10.27 6.52
C TYR A 76 -5.22 9.14 5.97
N PHE A 77 -5.51 7.92 6.40
CA PHE A 77 -4.92 6.73 5.81
C PHE A 77 -5.99 5.67 5.60
N CYS A 78 -5.73 4.78 4.66
CA CYS A 78 -6.60 3.63 4.40
C CYS A 78 -5.72 2.40 4.22
N ILE A 79 -6.08 1.31 4.88
CA ILE A 79 -5.36 0.04 4.73
C ILE A 79 -5.95 -0.69 3.54
N PHE A 80 -5.09 -1.07 2.61
CA PHE A 80 -5.49 -1.68 1.36
C PHE A 80 -4.73 -2.98 1.16
N ASN A 81 -5.45 -4.10 1.05
CA ASN A 81 -4.82 -5.40 0.89
C ASN A 81 -4.42 -5.66 -0.55
N ALA A 82 -3.20 -6.19 -0.72
CA ALA A 82 -2.60 -6.39 -2.04
C ALA A 82 -3.10 -7.64 -2.76
N ASP A 83 -3.99 -8.40 -2.16
CA ASP A 83 -4.49 -9.66 -2.75
C ASP A 83 -5.55 -9.48 -3.83
N GLY A 84 -5.87 -8.22 -4.17
CA GLY A 84 -6.84 -7.95 -5.22
C GLY A 84 -8.29 -8.08 -4.79
N SER A 85 -8.56 -8.37 -3.53
CA SER A 85 -9.94 -8.50 -3.03
C SER A 85 -10.64 -7.16 -2.84
N PHE A 86 -9.91 -6.06 -2.96
CA PHE A 86 -10.43 -4.72 -2.73
C PHE A 86 -10.53 -3.97 -4.05
N ASN A 87 -11.67 -3.32 -4.28
CA ASN A 87 -11.88 -2.52 -5.48
C ASN A 87 -11.45 -1.07 -5.23
N PRO A 88 -10.47 -0.52 -5.98
CA PRO A 88 -10.03 0.85 -5.77
C PRO A 88 -11.13 1.91 -5.85
N SER A 89 -12.18 1.68 -6.63
CA SER A 89 -13.28 2.64 -6.72
C SER A 89 -14.02 2.82 -5.39
N GLU A 90 -13.97 1.83 -4.51
CA GLU A 90 -14.62 1.91 -3.20
C GLU A 90 -13.94 2.92 -2.29
N ILE A 91 -12.66 3.22 -2.53
CA ILE A 91 -11.91 4.19 -1.75
C ILE A 91 -12.53 5.58 -1.89
N ASN A 92 -12.91 5.96 -3.11
CA ASN A 92 -13.57 7.24 -3.36
C ASN A 92 -14.89 7.36 -2.61
N GLN A 93 -15.66 6.27 -2.56
CA GLN A 93 -16.91 6.25 -1.82
C GLN A 93 -16.68 6.40 -0.32
N MET A 94 -15.66 5.75 0.20
CA MET A 94 -15.30 5.90 1.60
C MET A 94 -14.91 7.32 1.95
N LEU A 95 -14.14 7.97 1.09
CA LEU A 95 -13.76 9.37 1.30
C LEU A 95 -14.94 10.30 1.35
N LYS A 96 -15.96 10.04 0.56
CA LYS A 96 -17.17 10.89 0.52
C LYS A 96 -17.98 10.81 1.81
N THR A 97 -17.80 9.74 2.59
CA THR A 97 -18.54 9.58 3.85
C THR A 97 -17.78 10.11 5.05
N LEU A 98 -16.52 10.45 4.85
CA LEU A 98 -15.71 11.06 5.91
C LEU A 98 -16.00 12.55 6.00
#